data_bc0047a6261ee5c7c428367b5a0c7f92
#
_entry.id   bc0047a6261ee5c7c428367b5a0c7f92
#
_cell.length_a   1.000
_cell.length_b   1.000
_cell.length_c   1.000
_cell.angle_alpha   90.00
_cell.angle_beta   90.00
_cell.angle_gamma   90.00
#
_symmetry.space_group_name_H-M   'P 1'
#
loop_
_entity.id
_entity.type
_entity.pdbx_description
1 polymer ?
#
loop_
_entity_poly.entity_id
_entity_poly.type
_entity_poly.pdbx_seq_one_letter_code
_entity_poly.pdbx_strand_id
1 'polypeptide(L)'
;METHKREETKTEVKDDPRARALLRQAFEKTARWQSDFKGFAADLTVNVNGREVTGTVTVKGPRDVMVALPDPDMQKWAEGQIAMMAVHRGPRSFDDSDGKYALTLGEDVDHPLGPKVFIHGDGMHSFYRIKGDRMTQINRKMSHPGMPPIAFTINVEDSAITKDNKFLTTRYTVYYYSPEHMKLTNVESFSDSHVRVAASDLPASRRIISYENGEVVVRSLSFENHKML
;
A
#
# COMPACT_ATOMS: atom_id res chain seq x y z
N MET A 1 -34.46 24.72 33.57
CA MET A 1 -34.47 23.65 32.57
C MET A 1 -33.00 23.31 32.28
N GLU A 2 -32.44 22.41 33.10
CA GLU A 2 -31.00 22.06 33.02
C GLU A 2 -30.83 20.98 31.96
N THR A 3 -30.07 21.32 30.92
CA THR A 3 -29.67 20.37 29.85
C THR A 3 -28.49 19.54 30.37
N HIS A 4 -28.78 18.32 30.78
CA HIS A 4 -27.74 17.31 31.04
C HIS A 4 -27.03 16.99 29.75
N LYS A 5 -25.81 17.49 29.57
CA LYS A 5 -24.83 16.93 28.59
C LYS A 5 -24.47 15.53 29.09
N ARG A 6 -24.93 14.50 28.40
CA ARG A 6 -24.36 13.16 28.53
C ARG A 6 -22.92 13.22 28.00
N GLU A 7 -21.97 13.13 28.92
CA GLU A 7 -20.58 12.73 28.56
C GLU A 7 -20.63 11.30 28.05
N GLU A 8 -20.42 11.13 26.75
CA GLU A 8 -20.12 9.83 26.18
C GLU A 8 -18.75 9.39 26.72
N THR A 9 -18.76 8.52 27.72
CA THR A 9 -17.57 7.80 28.16
C THR A 9 -17.06 6.97 26.99
N LYS A 10 -15.99 7.44 26.33
CA LYS A 10 -15.23 6.64 25.37
C LYS A 10 -14.73 5.40 26.10
N THR A 11 -15.39 4.27 25.90
CA THR A 11 -14.90 3.00 26.40
C THR A 11 -13.55 2.74 25.76
N GLU A 12 -12.49 2.69 26.55
CA GLU A 12 -11.14 2.41 26.08
C GLU A 12 -11.12 1.00 25.48
N VAL A 13 -10.75 0.90 24.20
CA VAL A 13 -10.69 -0.39 23.48
C VAL A 13 -9.51 -1.17 24.02
N LYS A 14 -9.77 -2.33 24.63
CA LYS A 14 -8.74 -3.21 25.16
C LYS A 14 -8.06 -3.97 24.02
N ASP A 15 -6.74 -3.95 24.01
CA ASP A 15 -5.92 -4.69 23.05
C ASP A 15 -6.11 -6.22 23.18
N ASP A 16 -6.24 -6.92 22.03
CA ASP A 16 -6.28 -8.39 21.97
C ASP A 16 -4.88 -8.91 21.61
N PRO A 17 -4.21 -9.64 22.50
CA PRO A 17 -2.88 -10.20 22.24
C PRO A 17 -2.81 -11.12 21.01
N ARG A 18 -3.90 -11.81 20.67
CA ARG A 18 -3.97 -12.68 19.48
C ARG A 18 -4.02 -11.85 18.20
N ALA A 19 -4.81 -10.77 18.17
CA ALA A 19 -4.85 -9.83 17.06
C ALA A 19 -3.47 -9.21 16.84
N ARG A 20 -2.82 -8.80 17.93
CA ARG A 20 -1.47 -8.22 17.91
C ARG A 20 -0.42 -9.20 17.38
N ALA A 21 -0.41 -10.42 17.86
CA ALA A 21 0.52 -11.45 17.40
C ALA A 21 0.34 -11.76 15.91
N LEU A 22 -0.90 -11.89 15.46
CA LEU A 22 -1.24 -12.17 14.08
C LEU A 22 -0.80 -11.04 13.14
N LEU A 23 -1.12 -9.78 13.49
CA LEU A 23 -0.73 -8.62 12.66
C LEU A 23 0.78 -8.40 12.67
N ARG A 24 1.44 -8.54 13.84
CA ARG A 24 2.91 -8.45 13.93
C ARG A 24 3.58 -9.46 13.00
N GLN A 25 3.16 -10.71 13.03
CA GLN A 25 3.72 -11.76 12.17
C GLN A 25 3.58 -11.40 10.69
N ALA A 26 2.41 -10.99 10.23
CA ALA A 26 2.20 -10.59 8.84
C ALA A 26 2.99 -9.32 8.47
N PHE A 27 3.07 -8.37 9.39
CA PHE A 27 3.84 -7.14 9.19
C PHE A 27 5.34 -7.43 9.04
N GLU A 28 5.91 -8.27 9.91
CA GLU A 28 7.32 -8.63 9.89
C GLU A 28 7.69 -9.54 8.71
N LYS A 29 6.72 -10.30 8.17
CA LYS A 29 6.89 -11.09 6.95
C LYS A 29 6.77 -10.28 5.66
N THR A 30 6.29 -9.06 5.71
CA THR A 30 6.26 -8.17 4.53
C THR A 30 7.67 -7.66 4.22
N ALA A 31 8.10 -7.84 2.96
CA ALA A 31 9.42 -7.40 2.52
C ALA A 31 9.53 -5.86 2.49
N ARG A 32 10.57 -5.35 3.12
CA ARG A 32 10.95 -3.91 3.12
C ARG A 32 12.42 -3.78 2.83
N TRP A 33 12.81 -2.61 2.37
CA TRP A 33 14.23 -2.26 2.26
C TRP A 33 14.86 -2.19 3.65
N GLN A 34 16.16 -2.44 3.72
CA GLN A 34 16.91 -2.41 4.96
C GLN A 34 17.02 -0.96 5.48
N SER A 35 17.30 -0.80 6.77
CA SER A 35 17.41 0.52 7.40
C SER A 35 18.56 1.37 6.85
N ASP A 36 19.60 0.74 6.31
CA ASP A 36 20.76 1.35 5.67
C ASP A 36 20.62 1.57 4.15
N PHE A 37 19.45 1.24 3.59
CA PHE A 37 19.17 1.44 2.17
C PHE A 37 19.28 2.92 1.78
N LYS A 38 20.19 3.23 0.84
CA LYS A 38 20.49 4.60 0.39
C LYS A 38 19.68 5.01 -0.84
N GLY A 39 19.06 4.04 -1.49
CA GLY A 39 18.30 4.28 -2.70
C GLY A 39 18.85 3.56 -3.92
N PHE A 40 18.22 3.82 -5.06
CA PHE A 40 18.65 3.33 -6.36
C PHE A 40 18.38 4.36 -7.45
N ALA A 41 19.10 4.22 -8.56
CA ALA A 41 18.78 4.85 -9.83
C ALA A 41 18.51 3.75 -10.87
N ALA A 42 17.71 4.06 -11.89
CA ALA A 42 17.42 3.15 -13.00
C ALA A 42 17.02 3.93 -14.25
N ASP A 43 17.12 3.29 -15.39
CA ASP A 43 16.42 3.72 -16.59
C ASP A 43 14.93 3.41 -16.41
N LEU A 44 14.08 4.33 -16.88
CA LEU A 44 12.63 4.25 -16.70
C LEU A 44 11.93 4.33 -18.06
N THR A 45 11.06 3.37 -18.31
CA THR A 45 10.11 3.42 -19.43
C THR A 45 8.70 3.53 -18.87
N VAL A 46 7.93 4.50 -19.35
CA VAL A 46 6.52 4.70 -19.02
C VAL A 46 5.68 4.49 -20.25
N ASN A 47 4.66 3.66 -20.17
CA ASN A 47 3.72 3.41 -21.26
C ASN A 47 2.28 3.67 -20.80
N VAL A 48 1.52 4.41 -21.59
CA VAL A 48 0.09 4.68 -21.38
C VAL A 48 -0.65 4.34 -22.68
N ASN A 49 -1.43 3.26 -22.67
CA ASN A 49 -2.23 2.80 -23.82
C ASN A 49 -1.41 2.66 -25.12
N GLY A 50 -0.15 2.19 -25.02
CA GLY A 50 0.75 2.01 -26.17
C GLY A 50 1.62 3.24 -26.48
N ARG A 51 1.35 4.41 -25.92
CA ARG A 51 2.26 5.55 -26.02
C ARG A 51 3.38 5.39 -24.98
N GLU A 52 4.60 5.37 -25.46
CA GLU A 52 5.77 5.11 -24.63
C GLU A 52 6.72 6.31 -24.57
N VAL A 53 7.28 6.57 -23.41
CA VAL A 53 8.35 7.54 -23.17
C VAL A 53 9.41 6.93 -22.27
N THR A 54 10.66 7.30 -22.50
CA THR A 54 11.81 6.82 -21.74
C THR A 54 12.54 7.96 -21.05
N GLY A 55 13.19 7.65 -19.96
CA GLY A 55 13.99 8.58 -19.17
C GLY A 55 14.67 7.88 -18.01
N THR A 56 14.78 8.56 -16.87
CA THR A 56 15.49 8.04 -15.72
C THR A 56 14.71 8.27 -14.43
N VAL A 57 15.01 7.47 -13.42
CA VAL A 57 14.49 7.62 -12.07
C VAL A 57 15.59 7.50 -11.04
N THR A 58 15.50 8.30 -9.98
CA THR A 58 16.31 8.17 -8.76
C THR A 58 15.38 8.14 -7.56
N VAL A 59 15.53 7.13 -6.70
CA VAL A 59 14.72 6.92 -5.50
C VAL A 59 15.66 6.84 -4.31
N LYS A 60 15.59 7.79 -3.39
CA LYS A 60 16.31 7.77 -2.10
C LYS A 60 15.38 7.50 -0.93
N GLY A 61 14.09 7.68 -1.14
CA GLY A 61 13.04 7.43 -0.16
C GLY A 61 11.68 7.91 -0.65
N PRO A 62 10.61 7.76 0.17
CA PRO A 62 9.24 8.12 -0.24
C PRO A 62 9.04 9.58 -0.61
N ARG A 63 9.85 10.48 -0.04
CA ARG A 63 9.78 11.93 -0.28
C ARG A 63 10.93 12.44 -1.16
N ASP A 64 11.75 11.55 -1.66
CA ASP A 64 12.92 11.86 -2.48
C ASP A 64 12.95 10.91 -3.68
N VAL A 65 11.99 11.16 -4.56
CA VAL A 65 11.83 10.48 -5.86
C VAL A 65 11.97 11.54 -6.94
N MET A 66 12.90 11.35 -7.83
CA MET A 66 13.13 12.20 -9.00
C MET A 66 12.93 11.37 -10.27
N VAL A 67 12.03 11.80 -11.11
CA VAL A 67 11.79 11.22 -12.44
C VAL A 67 12.11 12.28 -13.48
N ALA A 68 12.82 11.91 -14.53
CA ALA A 68 13.09 12.77 -15.67
C ALA A 68 12.54 12.13 -16.94
N LEU A 69 11.41 12.64 -17.44
CA LEU A 69 10.74 12.21 -18.66
C LEU A 69 10.44 13.43 -19.54
N PRO A 70 10.39 13.25 -20.88
CA PRO A 70 10.04 14.34 -21.78
C PRO A 70 8.56 14.76 -21.74
N ASP A 71 7.68 13.92 -21.18
CA ASP A 71 6.26 14.19 -21.02
C ASP A 71 5.95 14.55 -19.55
N PRO A 72 5.53 15.79 -19.24
CA PRO A 72 5.30 16.22 -17.85
C PRO A 72 4.17 15.50 -17.14
N ASP A 73 3.11 15.10 -17.84
CA ASP A 73 1.98 14.40 -17.23
C ASP A 73 2.36 12.97 -16.87
N MET A 74 3.06 12.28 -17.76
CA MET A 74 3.60 10.96 -17.50
C MET A 74 4.66 11.00 -16.40
N GLN A 75 5.51 12.04 -16.36
CA GLN A 75 6.48 12.24 -15.29
C GLN A 75 5.79 12.36 -13.93
N LYS A 76 4.83 13.25 -13.81
CA LYS A 76 4.09 13.47 -12.55
C LYS A 76 3.36 12.20 -12.09
N TRP A 77 2.74 11.48 -13.02
CA TRP A 77 2.08 10.21 -12.70
C TRP A 77 3.08 9.16 -12.22
N ALA A 78 4.21 8.99 -12.92
CA ALA A 78 5.26 8.04 -12.55
C ALA A 78 5.87 8.36 -11.18
N GLU A 79 6.16 9.64 -10.90
CA GLU A 79 6.65 10.10 -9.58
C GLU A 79 5.69 9.68 -8.47
N GLY A 80 4.37 9.91 -8.64
CA GLY A 80 3.36 9.52 -7.66
C GLY A 80 3.31 8.00 -7.42
N GLN A 81 3.38 7.20 -8.49
CA GLN A 81 3.39 5.74 -8.38
C GLN A 81 4.65 5.22 -7.70
N ILE A 82 5.81 5.76 -8.04
CA ILE A 82 7.10 5.34 -7.49
C ILE A 82 7.22 5.78 -6.03
N ALA A 83 6.78 6.99 -5.68
CA ALA A 83 6.74 7.46 -4.30
C ALA A 83 5.84 6.56 -3.43
N MET A 84 4.67 6.13 -3.94
CA MET A 84 3.79 5.19 -3.25
C MET A 84 4.46 3.83 -3.03
N MET A 85 5.17 3.29 -4.03
CA MET A 85 5.97 2.07 -3.86
C MET A 85 7.03 2.26 -2.76
N ALA A 86 7.75 3.37 -2.75
CA ALA A 86 8.78 3.67 -1.77
C ALA A 86 8.20 3.79 -0.34
N VAL A 87 6.99 4.38 -0.18
CA VAL A 87 6.27 4.41 1.10
C VAL A 87 6.06 2.99 1.65
N HIS A 88 5.60 2.08 0.80
CA HIS A 88 5.30 0.70 1.24
C HIS A 88 6.56 -0.14 1.46
N ARG A 89 7.66 0.19 0.79
CA ARG A 89 8.93 -0.54 0.85
C ARG A 89 9.92 0.04 1.87
N GLY A 90 9.69 1.26 2.36
CA GLY A 90 10.55 1.91 3.32
C GLY A 90 10.66 1.14 4.65
N PRO A 91 11.83 1.21 5.31
CA PRO A 91 12.04 0.56 6.60
C PRO A 91 11.14 1.18 7.67
N ARG A 92 10.50 0.34 8.46
CA ARG A 92 9.70 0.72 9.63
C ARG A 92 9.50 -0.47 10.55
N SER A 93 9.35 -0.21 11.85
CA SER A 93 9.01 -1.24 12.83
C SER A 93 7.49 -1.41 12.95
N PHE A 94 7.07 -2.56 13.44
CA PHE A 94 5.67 -2.79 13.79
C PHE A 94 5.21 -1.85 14.90
N ASP A 95 6.03 -1.68 15.94
CA ASP A 95 5.67 -0.91 17.13
C ASP A 95 5.54 0.59 16.84
N ASP A 96 6.31 1.13 15.89
CA ASP A 96 6.19 2.53 15.44
C ASP A 96 5.08 2.73 14.39
N SER A 97 4.49 1.66 13.90
CA SER A 97 3.44 1.66 12.87
C SER A 97 2.09 1.25 13.46
N ASP A 98 1.56 0.13 13.02
CA ASP A 98 0.23 -0.37 13.41
C ASP A 98 0.23 -0.85 14.88
N GLY A 99 1.38 -1.28 15.41
CA GLY A 99 1.54 -1.78 16.76
C GLY A 99 1.38 -0.73 17.88
N LYS A 100 1.43 0.55 17.56
CA LYS A 100 1.16 1.62 18.53
C LYS A 100 -0.32 1.79 18.88
N TYR A 101 -1.21 1.15 18.13
CA TYR A 101 -2.65 1.22 18.31
C TYR A 101 -3.20 -0.01 19.04
N ALA A 102 -4.39 0.10 19.64
CA ALA A 102 -5.12 -1.05 20.14
C ALA A 102 -5.64 -1.89 18.97
N LEU A 103 -5.47 -3.21 19.05
CA LEU A 103 -5.82 -4.16 18.00
C LEU A 103 -6.84 -5.16 18.54
N THR A 104 -7.86 -5.50 17.74
CA THR A 104 -8.87 -6.51 18.11
C THR A 104 -9.17 -7.43 16.94
N LEU A 105 -9.58 -8.68 17.25
CA LEU A 105 -10.10 -9.59 16.25
C LEU A 105 -11.58 -9.30 15.96
N GLY A 106 -11.97 -9.46 14.71
CA GLY A 106 -13.38 -9.52 14.33
C GLY A 106 -13.97 -10.92 14.60
N GLU A 107 -15.30 -10.99 14.63
CA GLU A 107 -16.02 -12.25 14.89
C GLU A 107 -15.93 -13.25 13.73
N ASP A 108 -15.68 -12.77 12.51
CA ASP A 108 -15.61 -13.54 11.27
C ASP A 108 -14.22 -14.16 11.09
N VAL A 109 -13.95 -15.25 11.82
CA VAL A 109 -12.64 -15.91 11.85
C VAL A 109 -12.43 -16.94 10.71
N ASP A 110 -13.51 -17.49 10.15
CA ASP A 110 -13.47 -18.55 9.13
C ASP A 110 -13.56 -18.02 7.69
N HIS A 111 -13.30 -16.73 7.49
CA HIS A 111 -13.36 -16.13 6.17
C HIS A 111 -12.21 -16.64 5.26
N PRO A 112 -12.43 -16.87 3.95
CA PRO A 112 -11.40 -17.35 3.02
C PRO A 112 -10.13 -16.53 2.98
N LEU A 113 -10.22 -15.21 3.25
CA LEU A 113 -9.09 -14.28 3.35
C LEU A 113 -8.48 -14.22 4.77
N GLY A 114 -8.92 -15.08 5.68
CA GLY A 114 -8.48 -15.12 7.07
C GLY A 114 -9.25 -14.17 8.00
N PRO A 115 -8.95 -14.24 9.31
CA PRO A 115 -9.56 -13.39 10.33
C PRO A 115 -9.30 -11.91 10.09
N LYS A 116 -10.23 -11.09 10.60
CA LYS A 116 -10.16 -9.64 10.54
C LYS A 116 -9.46 -9.09 11.79
N VAL A 117 -8.51 -8.21 11.61
CA VAL A 117 -7.85 -7.44 12.67
C VAL A 117 -8.21 -5.97 12.50
N PHE A 118 -8.88 -5.39 13.48
CA PHE A 118 -9.19 -3.96 13.54
C PHE A 118 -8.04 -3.18 14.19
N ILE A 119 -7.76 -1.99 13.67
CA ILE A 119 -6.80 -1.03 14.19
C ILE A 119 -7.58 0.16 14.74
N HIS A 120 -7.55 0.36 16.05
CA HIS A 120 -8.35 1.38 16.71
C HIS A 120 -7.52 2.64 16.96
N GLY A 121 -8.05 3.79 16.55
CA GLY A 121 -7.42 5.09 16.81
C GLY A 121 -6.40 5.56 15.78
N ASP A 122 -6.25 4.85 14.66
CA ASP A 122 -5.38 5.24 13.54
C ASP A 122 -5.93 6.41 12.70
N GLY A 123 -7.17 6.84 12.97
CA GLY A 123 -7.86 7.89 12.22
C GLY A 123 -8.33 7.46 10.81
N MET A 124 -8.05 6.22 10.43
CA MET A 124 -8.36 5.67 9.11
C MET A 124 -9.38 4.53 9.16
N HIS A 125 -9.91 4.22 10.34
CA HIS A 125 -10.83 3.09 10.55
C HIS A 125 -10.34 1.80 9.86
N SER A 126 -9.04 1.53 10.00
CA SER A 126 -8.40 0.42 9.29
C SER A 126 -8.80 -0.93 9.84
N PHE A 127 -8.96 -1.87 8.95
CA PHE A 127 -8.87 -3.28 9.31
C PHE A 127 -8.13 -4.07 8.23
N TYR A 128 -7.47 -5.13 8.64
CA TYR A 128 -6.78 -6.05 7.74
C TYR A 128 -7.36 -7.45 7.89
N ARG A 129 -7.35 -8.23 6.79
CA ARG A 129 -7.49 -9.67 6.87
C ARG A 129 -6.14 -10.33 6.70
N ILE A 130 -5.90 -11.36 7.49
CA ILE A 130 -4.60 -12.02 7.56
C ILE A 130 -4.82 -13.52 7.46
N LYS A 131 -4.19 -14.16 6.50
CA LYS A 131 -4.21 -15.62 6.33
C LYS A 131 -2.81 -16.18 6.51
N GLY A 132 -2.64 -16.96 7.58
CA GLY A 132 -1.30 -17.38 8.00
C GLY A 132 -0.45 -16.18 8.41
N ASP A 133 0.62 -15.94 7.67
CA ASP A 133 1.57 -14.85 7.88
C ASP A 133 1.51 -13.77 6.79
N ARG A 134 0.41 -13.69 6.03
CA ARG A 134 0.22 -12.74 4.92
C ARG A 134 -0.99 -11.85 5.11
N MET A 135 -0.84 -10.57 4.82
CA MET A 135 -1.97 -9.66 4.62
C MET A 135 -2.65 -10.00 3.30
N THR A 136 -3.93 -10.33 3.35
CA THR A 136 -4.75 -10.71 2.19
C THR A 136 -5.74 -9.63 1.80
N GLN A 137 -6.10 -8.76 2.75
CA GLN A 137 -6.98 -7.62 2.49
C GLN A 137 -6.63 -6.46 3.41
N ILE A 138 -6.70 -5.25 2.88
CA ILE A 138 -6.49 -3.99 3.59
C ILE A 138 -7.69 -3.10 3.33
N ASN A 139 -8.31 -2.56 4.39
CA ASN A 139 -9.42 -1.63 4.28
C ASN A 139 -9.10 -0.36 5.04
N ARG A 140 -9.37 0.79 4.44
CA ARG A 140 -9.18 2.11 5.06
C ARG A 140 -10.25 3.09 4.63
N LYS A 141 -10.60 3.98 5.55
CA LYS A 141 -11.41 5.17 5.27
C LYS A 141 -10.66 6.37 5.83
N MET A 142 -10.14 7.20 4.94
CA MET A 142 -9.32 8.36 5.30
C MET A 142 -10.09 9.65 5.06
N SER A 143 -9.93 10.60 5.96
CA SER A 143 -10.40 11.97 5.81
C SER A 143 -9.28 12.90 6.26
N HIS A 144 -8.76 13.70 5.33
CA HIS A 144 -7.74 14.72 5.63
C HIS A 144 -8.32 16.10 5.37
N PRO A 145 -8.00 17.10 6.21
CA PRO A 145 -8.39 18.48 5.94
C PRO A 145 -7.92 18.94 4.56
N GLY A 146 -8.84 19.51 3.77
CA GLY A 146 -8.53 20.01 2.43
C GLY A 146 -8.50 18.95 1.31
N MET A 147 -8.74 17.68 1.62
CA MET A 147 -8.86 16.62 0.61
C MET A 147 -10.23 15.93 0.73
N PRO A 148 -10.82 15.48 -0.39
CA PRO A 148 -12.02 14.66 -0.32
C PRO A 148 -11.75 13.41 0.50
N PRO A 149 -12.69 12.99 1.35
CA PRO A 149 -12.55 11.73 2.05
C PRO A 149 -12.52 10.57 1.05
N ILE A 150 -11.68 9.57 1.32
CA ILE A 150 -11.53 8.39 0.47
C ILE A 150 -11.72 7.12 1.30
N ALA A 151 -12.44 6.15 0.74
CA ALA A 151 -12.53 4.80 1.27
C ALA A 151 -12.03 3.81 0.23
N PHE A 152 -11.23 2.84 0.64
CA PHE A 152 -10.74 1.82 -0.28
C PHE A 152 -10.54 0.47 0.38
N THR A 153 -10.65 -0.55 -0.44
CA THR A 153 -10.29 -1.93 -0.12
C THR A 153 -9.22 -2.41 -1.10
N ILE A 154 -8.15 -2.98 -0.58
CA ILE A 154 -7.13 -3.65 -1.38
C ILE A 154 -7.26 -5.14 -1.14
N ASN A 155 -7.48 -5.92 -2.19
CA ASN A 155 -7.38 -7.38 -2.16
C ASN A 155 -6.01 -7.79 -2.70
N VAL A 156 -5.22 -8.48 -1.88
CA VAL A 156 -3.92 -9.06 -2.29
C VAL A 156 -4.19 -10.43 -2.89
N GLU A 157 -3.88 -10.60 -4.16
CA GLU A 157 -4.18 -11.81 -4.93
C GLU A 157 -2.97 -12.74 -5.00
N ASP A 158 -1.74 -12.15 -5.08
CA ASP A 158 -0.53 -12.94 -5.19
C ASP A 158 0.69 -12.22 -4.58
N SER A 159 1.67 -13.00 -4.16
CA SER A 159 2.92 -12.51 -3.55
C SER A 159 4.08 -13.44 -3.88
N ALA A 160 5.20 -12.88 -4.27
CA ALA A 160 6.47 -13.59 -4.39
C ALA A 160 7.15 -13.73 -3.01
N ILE A 161 7.91 -14.80 -2.85
CA ILE A 161 8.79 -15.01 -1.69
C ILE A 161 10.19 -14.51 -2.05
N THR A 162 10.73 -13.59 -1.26
CA THR A 162 12.09 -13.07 -1.44
C THR A 162 13.15 -14.08 -0.96
N LYS A 163 14.42 -13.83 -1.30
CA LYS A 163 15.55 -14.59 -0.76
C LYS A 163 15.64 -14.54 0.78
N ASP A 164 15.11 -13.48 1.39
CA ASP A 164 15.09 -13.29 2.84
C ASP A 164 13.84 -13.91 3.50
N ASN A 165 13.11 -14.78 2.78
CA ASN A 165 11.88 -15.42 3.24
C ASN A 165 10.82 -14.39 3.71
N LYS A 166 10.67 -13.30 2.95
CA LYS A 166 9.65 -12.27 3.11
C LYS A 166 8.70 -12.28 1.92
N PHE A 167 7.52 -11.68 2.06
CA PHE A 167 6.54 -11.57 0.99
C PHE A 167 6.61 -10.21 0.30
N LEU A 168 6.66 -10.25 -1.04
CA LEU A 168 6.44 -9.11 -1.92
C LEU A 168 5.13 -9.29 -2.64
N THR A 169 4.20 -8.37 -2.46
CA THR A 169 2.95 -8.36 -3.23
C THR A 169 3.26 -8.17 -4.70
N THR A 170 2.71 -9.06 -5.53
CA THR A 170 2.90 -9.06 -7.00
C THR A 170 1.62 -8.80 -7.76
N ARG A 171 0.46 -9.17 -7.20
CA ARG A 171 -0.85 -8.82 -7.77
C ARG A 171 -1.81 -8.39 -6.68
N TYR A 172 -2.53 -7.32 -6.95
CA TYR A 172 -3.57 -6.82 -6.06
C TYR A 172 -4.53 -5.92 -6.82
N THR A 173 -5.75 -5.84 -6.32
CA THR A 173 -6.79 -4.94 -6.85
C THR A 173 -7.23 -3.97 -5.77
N VAL A 174 -7.33 -2.70 -6.13
CA VAL A 174 -7.82 -1.62 -5.27
C VAL A 174 -9.20 -1.21 -5.72
N TYR A 175 -10.14 -1.23 -4.79
CA TYR A 175 -11.52 -0.78 -4.97
C TYR A 175 -11.68 0.54 -4.21
N TYR A 176 -11.98 1.62 -4.92
CA TYR A 176 -12.21 2.93 -4.33
C TYR A 176 -13.70 3.20 -4.20
N TYR A 177 -14.10 3.74 -3.06
CA TYR A 177 -15.49 4.04 -2.75
C TYR A 177 -15.66 5.50 -2.36
N SER A 178 -16.82 6.07 -2.71
CA SER A 178 -17.29 7.32 -2.12
C SER A 178 -17.60 7.07 -0.64
N PRO A 179 -16.96 7.77 0.31
CA PRO A 179 -17.17 7.53 1.74
C PRO A 179 -18.58 7.86 2.23
N GLU A 180 -19.28 8.77 1.53
CA GLU A 180 -20.63 9.21 1.89
C GLU A 180 -21.70 8.17 1.51
N HIS A 181 -21.56 7.59 0.33
CA HIS A 181 -22.58 6.71 -0.23
C HIS A 181 -22.12 5.26 -0.38
N MET A 182 -20.87 4.94 -0.04
CA MET A 182 -20.22 3.64 -0.24
C MET A 182 -20.35 3.12 -1.69
N LYS A 183 -20.51 4.05 -2.65
CA LYS A 183 -20.57 3.74 -4.08
C LYS A 183 -19.17 3.50 -4.61
N LEU A 184 -19.00 2.42 -5.37
CA LEU A 184 -17.76 2.14 -6.09
C LEU A 184 -17.49 3.26 -7.10
N THR A 185 -16.33 3.89 -7.01
CA THR A 185 -15.92 5.03 -7.87
C THR A 185 -14.83 4.67 -8.83
N ASN A 186 -13.92 3.77 -8.46
CA ASN A 186 -12.85 3.31 -9.33
C ASN A 186 -12.36 1.90 -8.92
N VAL A 187 -11.80 1.18 -9.86
CA VAL A 187 -11.10 -0.09 -9.64
C VAL A 187 -9.78 -0.06 -10.38
N GLU A 188 -8.70 -0.40 -9.69
CA GLU A 188 -7.37 -0.49 -10.27
C GLU A 188 -6.77 -1.86 -9.96
N SER A 189 -6.37 -2.58 -11.01
CA SER A 189 -5.67 -3.86 -10.88
C SER A 189 -4.18 -3.67 -11.15
N PHE A 190 -3.36 -4.10 -10.21
CA PHE A 190 -1.92 -3.94 -10.21
C PHE A 190 -1.22 -5.29 -10.44
N SER A 191 -0.19 -5.28 -11.27
CA SER A 191 0.75 -6.38 -11.42
C SER A 191 2.17 -5.83 -11.33
N ASP A 192 2.91 -6.27 -10.32
CA ASP A 192 4.26 -5.82 -10.01
C ASP A 192 5.26 -6.97 -10.18
N SER A 193 6.43 -6.67 -10.70
CA SER A 193 7.58 -7.58 -10.66
C SER A 193 8.78 -6.90 -9.99
N HIS A 194 9.68 -7.71 -9.49
CA HIS A 194 10.84 -7.26 -8.73
C HIS A 194 12.10 -7.95 -9.20
N VAL A 195 13.23 -7.28 -9.03
CA VAL A 195 14.57 -7.82 -9.30
C VAL A 195 15.44 -7.66 -8.06
N ARG A 196 16.24 -8.68 -7.76
CA ARG A 196 17.22 -8.61 -6.67
C ARG A 196 18.48 -7.93 -7.13
N VAL A 197 18.81 -6.79 -6.53
CA VAL A 197 20.05 -6.05 -6.75
C VAL A 197 20.76 -5.93 -5.42
N ALA A 198 21.95 -6.50 -5.31
CA ALA A 198 22.66 -6.65 -4.04
C ALA A 198 21.78 -7.30 -2.95
N ALA A 199 21.54 -6.63 -1.83
CA ALA A 199 20.70 -7.09 -0.73
C ALA A 199 19.25 -6.56 -0.79
N SER A 200 18.85 -5.90 -1.88
CA SER A 200 17.54 -5.25 -2.00
C SER A 200 16.71 -5.83 -3.14
N ASP A 201 15.42 -6.02 -2.92
CA ASP A 201 14.47 -6.33 -3.98
C ASP A 201 13.91 -5.00 -4.51
N LEU A 202 14.28 -4.64 -5.74
CA LEU A 202 13.88 -3.39 -6.38
C LEU A 202 12.73 -3.63 -7.37
N PRO A 203 11.92 -2.61 -7.71
CA PRO A 203 10.89 -2.76 -8.73
C PRO A 203 11.55 -3.03 -10.10
N ALA A 204 11.03 -4.03 -10.83
CA ALA A 204 11.41 -4.29 -12.23
C ALA A 204 10.30 -3.80 -13.16
N SER A 205 9.03 -4.01 -12.79
CA SER A 205 7.91 -3.45 -13.52
C SER A 205 6.68 -3.26 -12.63
N ARG A 206 5.81 -2.34 -13.06
CA ARG A 206 4.43 -2.19 -12.56
C ARG A 206 3.50 -2.04 -13.75
N ARG A 207 2.41 -2.77 -13.77
CA ARG A 207 1.31 -2.57 -14.71
C ARG A 207 0.03 -2.29 -13.93
N ILE A 208 -0.71 -1.27 -14.37
CA ILE A 208 -1.99 -0.86 -13.78
C ILE A 208 -3.04 -0.91 -14.87
N ILE A 209 -4.16 -1.55 -14.58
CA ILE A 209 -5.34 -1.55 -15.43
C ILE A 209 -6.45 -0.87 -14.65
N SER A 210 -7.02 0.19 -15.20
CA SER A 210 -8.14 0.95 -14.66
C SER A 210 -9.23 1.13 -15.69
N TYR A 211 -10.41 1.60 -15.23
CA TYR A 211 -11.52 1.96 -16.10
C TYR A 211 -11.85 3.44 -15.87
N GLU A 212 -11.57 4.27 -16.85
CA GLU A 212 -11.65 5.72 -16.74
C GLU A 212 -12.49 6.28 -17.89
N ASN A 213 -13.50 7.10 -17.59
CA ASN A 213 -14.36 7.76 -18.59
C ASN A 213 -14.97 6.81 -19.63
N GLY A 214 -15.29 5.58 -19.23
CA GLY A 214 -15.89 4.60 -20.13
C GLY A 214 -14.89 3.73 -20.90
N GLU A 215 -13.60 3.90 -20.69
CA GLU A 215 -12.55 3.19 -21.41
C GLU A 215 -11.59 2.46 -20.47
N VAL A 216 -11.01 1.36 -20.94
CA VAL A 216 -9.92 0.67 -20.24
C VAL A 216 -8.63 1.45 -20.48
N VAL A 217 -7.97 1.82 -19.40
CA VAL A 217 -6.67 2.49 -19.43
C VAL A 217 -5.62 1.54 -18.88
N VAL A 218 -4.56 1.32 -19.64
CA VAL A 218 -3.41 0.51 -19.22
C VAL A 218 -2.19 1.42 -19.09
N ARG A 219 -1.61 1.43 -17.90
CA ARG A 219 -0.36 2.16 -17.64
C ARG A 219 0.70 1.18 -17.15
N SER A 220 1.94 1.38 -17.56
CA SER A 220 3.04 0.59 -17.04
C SER A 220 4.31 1.41 -16.80
N LEU A 221 5.09 0.94 -15.84
CA LEU A 221 6.45 1.35 -15.53
C LEU A 221 7.36 0.15 -15.75
N SER A 222 8.49 0.33 -16.42
CA SER A 222 9.58 -0.66 -16.50
C SER A 222 10.87 -0.02 -16.06
N PHE A 223 11.63 -0.75 -15.25
CA PHE A 223 12.89 -0.27 -14.66
C PHE A 223 14.02 -1.19 -15.10
N GLU A 224 15.06 -0.60 -15.67
CA GLU A 224 16.23 -1.32 -16.17
C GLU A 224 17.52 -0.68 -15.66
N ASN A 225 18.63 -1.39 -15.80
CA ASN A 225 19.97 -0.87 -15.48
C ASN A 225 20.09 -0.29 -14.07
N HIS A 226 19.51 -0.98 -13.08
CA HIS A 226 19.52 -0.55 -11.69
C HIS A 226 20.92 -0.33 -11.14
N LYS A 227 21.13 0.78 -10.44
CA LYS A 227 22.35 1.13 -9.72
C LYS A 227 21.99 1.48 -8.28
N MET A 228 22.63 0.83 -7.32
CA MET A 228 22.53 1.23 -5.91
C MET A 228 23.25 2.57 -5.69
N LEU A 229 22.70 3.41 -4.80
CA LEU A 229 23.27 4.72 -4.43
C LEU A 229 24.18 4.61 -3.22
#